data_943e11542785ab8955226f7c4a2c7ed1
#
_entry.id   943e11542785ab8955226f7c4a2c7ed1
#
_cell.length_a   1.000
_cell.length_b   1.000
_cell.length_c   1.000
_cell.angle_alpha   90.00
_cell.angle_beta   90.00
_cell.angle_gamma   90.00
#
_symmetry.space_group_name_H-M   'P 1'
#
loop_
_entity.id
_entity.type
_entity.pdbx_description
1 polymer ?
#
loop_
_entity_poly.entity_id
_entity_poly.type
_entity_poly.pdbx_seq_one_letter_code
_entity_poly.pdbx_strand_id
1 'polypeptide(L)'
;MPRPAREVMSQFVQAMNDLDFEALEHLLHPEYVGEYPQSRERFRGFASFRAQLEQYPGGAPAGGANTETTMMLGDEERWVVTPGYTVLPLAGPDRYTAVLRTRYPDDSVWHIITIVELLDGLIHRSTTYFGPEFERPEWRAGLTELY
;
A
#
# COMPACT_ATOMS: atom_id res chain seq x y z
N MET A 1 -11.97 -4.64 -22.17
CA MET A 1 -12.22 -5.15 -20.80
C MET A 1 -11.25 -4.49 -19.84
N PRO A 2 -11.75 -4.01 -18.70
CA PRO A 2 -10.87 -3.51 -17.65
C PRO A 2 -9.91 -4.62 -17.17
N ARG A 3 -8.69 -4.25 -16.81
CA ARG A 3 -7.71 -5.21 -16.26
C ARG A 3 -8.18 -5.70 -14.87
N PRO A 4 -7.96 -6.99 -14.55
CA PRO A 4 -8.26 -7.48 -13.20
C PRO A 4 -7.45 -6.74 -12.13
N ALA A 5 -8.06 -6.50 -10.97
CA ALA A 5 -7.42 -5.79 -9.86
C ALA A 5 -6.06 -6.41 -9.46
N ARG A 6 -5.98 -7.74 -9.43
CA ARG A 6 -4.73 -8.46 -9.14
C ARG A 6 -3.61 -8.11 -10.11
N GLU A 7 -3.91 -8.03 -11.39
CA GLU A 7 -2.93 -7.67 -12.42
C GLU A 7 -2.45 -6.23 -12.24
N VAL A 8 -3.38 -5.29 -12.03
CA VAL A 8 -3.06 -3.88 -11.80
C VAL A 8 -2.16 -3.73 -10.57
N MET A 9 -2.47 -4.41 -9.48
CA MET A 9 -1.68 -4.35 -8.26
C MET A 9 -0.30 -5.00 -8.39
N SER A 10 -0.21 -6.12 -9.11
CA SER A 10 1.10 -6.75 -9.39
C SER A 10 1.98 -5.84 -10.21
N GLN A 11 1.43 -5.18 -11.24
CA GLN A 11 2.15 -4.21 -12.05
C GLN A 11 2.54 -2.97 -11.22
N PHE A 12 1.66 -2.51 -10.34
CA PHE A 12 1.94 -1.39 -9.44
C PHE A 12 3.10 -1.69 -8.51
N VAL A 13 3.10 -2.83 -7.83
CA VAL A 13 4.19 -3.24 -6.92
C VAL A 13 5.50 -3.36 -7.69
N GLN A 14 5.48 -3.95 -8.88
CA GLN A 14 6.68 -4.05 -9.73
C GLN A 14 7.21 -2.67 -10.12
N ALA A 15 6.33 -1.79 -10.60
CA ALA A 15 6.71 -0.44 -11.00
C ALA A 15 7.24 0.40 -9.81
N MET A 16 6.69 0.19 -8.61
CA MET A 16 7.21 0.80 -7.39
C MET A 16 8.62 0.31 -7.06
N ASN A 17 8.85 -1.00 -7.14
CA ASN A 17 10.17 -1.57 -6.89
C ASN A 17 11.23 -1.08 -7.89
N ASP A 18 10.83 -0.90 -9.13
CA ASP A 18 11.72 -0.45 -10.20
C ASP A 18 11.82 1.08 -10.30
N LEU A 19 10.99 1.82 -9.55
CA LEU A 19 10.78 3.27 -9.67
C LEU A 19 10.47 3.68 -11.13
N ASP A 20 9.67 2.86 -11.78
CA ASP A 20 9.21 3.11 -13.15
C ASP A 20 8.03 4.08 -13.13
N PHE A 21 8.35 5.38 -13.18
CA PHE A 21 7.34 6.44 -13.09
C PHE A 21 6.40 6.47 -14.30
N GLU A 22 6.85 6.04 -15.46
CA GLU A 22 5.99 5.97 -16.65
C GLU A 22 4.93 4.86 -16.47
N ALA A 23 5.35 3.69 -16.03
CA ALA A 23 4.43 2.60 -15.71
C ALA A 23 3.46 2.98 -14.59
N LEU A 24 3.94 3.65 -13.52
CA LEU A 24 3.10 4.12 -12.42
C LEU A 24 2.03 5.09 -12.91
N GLU A 25 2.39 6.06 -13.76
CA GLU A 25 1.44 7.02 -14.31
C GLU A 25 0.31 6.32 -15.10
N HIS A 26 0.65 5.31 -15.89
CA HIS A 26 -0.32 4.54 -16.67
C HIS A 26 -1.24 3.64 -15.83
N LEU A 27 -0.89 3.39 -14.57
CA LEU A 27 -1.69 2.60 -13.64
C LEU A 27 -2.64 3.44 -12.80
N LEU A 28 -2.38 4.75 -12.67
CA LEU A 28 -3.19 5.66 -11.88
C LEU A 28 -4.28 6.33 -12.73
N HIS A 29 -5.47 6.44 -12.15
CA HIS A 29 -6.55 7.20 -12.77
C HIS A 29 -6.21 8.71 -12.81
N PRO A 30 -6.63 9.47 -13.83
CA PRO A 30 -6.39 10.93 -13.86
C PRO A 30 -6.89 11.68 -12.63
N GLU A 31 -7.96 11.19 -12.00
CA GLU A 31 -8.52 11.74 -10.76
C GLU A 31 -8.08 10.97 -9.50
N TYR A 32 -6.89 10.37 -9.54
CA TYR A 32 -6.37 9.60 -8.41
C TYR A 32 -6.28 10.41 -7.13
N VAL A 33 -6.67 9.77 -6.02
CA VAL A 33 -6.59 10.33 -4.66
C VAL A 33 -5.92 9.32 -3.74
N GLY A 34 -4.86 9.73 -3.06
CA GLY A 34 -4.25 8.97 -1.98
C GLY A 34 -4.53 9.58 -0.62
N GLU A 35 -4.74 8.74 0.38
CA GLU A 35 -4.98 9.16 1.75
C GLU A 35 -4.06 8.44 2.72
N TYR A 36 -3.52 9.17 3.69
CA TYR A 36 -2.77 8.68 4.84
C TYR A 36 -3.55 9.01 6.12
N PRO A 37 -4.44 8.12 6.59
CA PRO A 37 -5.33 8.43 7.70
C PRO A 37 -4.61 8.76 9.01
N GLN A 38 -3.44 8.17 9.25
CA GLN A 38 -2.69 8.36 10.48
C GLN A 38 -2.20 9.80 10.66
N SER A 39 -1.83 10.47 9.57
CA SER A 39 -1.43 11.88 9.55
C SER A 39 -2.53 12.83 9.09
N ARG A 40 -3.69 12.28 8.67
CA ARG A 40 -4.82 13.01 8.08
C ARG A 40 -4.48 13.75 6.78
N GLU A 41 -3.53 13.22 6.04
CA GLU A 41 -3.11 13.77 4.76
C GLU A 41 -3.90 13.18 3.61
N ARG A 42 -4.11 14.00 2.59
CA ARG A 42 -4.66 13.60 1.29
C ARG A 42 -3.86 14.28 0.20
N PHE A 43 -3.60 13.57 -0.87
CA PHE A 43 -2.96 14.12 -2.06
C PHE A 43 -3.69 13.67 -3.32
N ARG A 44 -3.53 14.42 -4.41
CA ARG A 44 -4.26 14.20 -5.67
C ARG A 44 -3.32 14.14 -6.84
N GLY A 45 -3.58 13.17 -7.72
CA GLY A 45 -2.91 13.01 -9.00
C GLY A 45 -1.51 12.41 -8.93
N PHE A 46 -1.03 12.00 -10.08
CA PHE A 46 0.27 11.35 -10.23
C PHE A 46 1.44 12.28 -9.87
N ALA A 47 1.36 13.56 -10.23
CA ALA A 47 2.44 14.49 -9.95
C ALA A 47 2.76 14.61 -8.45
N SER A 48 1.72 14.66 -7.59
CA SER A 48 1.90 14.66 -6.14
C SER A 48 2.43 13.33 -5.61
N PHE A 49 1.97 12.22 -6.16
CA PHE A 49 2.47 10.90 -5.83
C PHE A 49 3.96 10.76 -6.15
N ARG A 50 4.35 11.11 -7.36
CA ARG A 50 5.74 11.07 -7.82
C ARG A 50 6.64 11.97 -6.97
N ALA A 51 6.21 13.20 -6.70
CA ALA A 51 6.97 14.16 -5.91
C ALA A 51 7.29 13.63 -4.50
N GLN A 52 6.37 12.91 -3.87
CA GLN A 52 6.61 12.29 -2.55
C GLN A 52 7.72 11.23 -2.63
N LEU A 53 7.78 10.45 -3.68
CA LEU A 53 8.84 9.46 -3.88
C LEU A 53 10.20 10.14 -4.15
N GLU A 54 10.22 11.14 -5.03
CA GLU A 54 11.45 11.84 -5.40
C GLU A 54 12.03 12.69 -4.26
N GLN A 55 11.18 13.25 -3.41
CA GLN A 55 11.57 14.13 -2.31
C GLN A 55 11.71 13.42 -0.96
N TYR A 56 11.55 12.08 -0.95
CA TYR A 56 11.68 11.33 0.29
C TYR A 56 13.10 11.50 0.87
N PRO A 57 13.21 11.82 2.18
CA PRO A 57 14.54 11.98 2.82
C PRO A 57 15.39 10.71 2.69
N GLY A 58 16.56 10.83 2.10
CA GLY A 58 17.47 9.72 1.86
C GLY A 58 17.20 8.92 0.58
N GLY A 59 16.22 9.33 -0.23
CA GLY A 59 15.81 8.67 -1.46
C GLY A 59 14.49 7.93 -1.35
N ALA A 60 13.95 7.45 -2.47
CA ALA A 60 12.69 6.76 -2.52
C ALA A 60 12.68 5.50 -1.62
N PRO A 61 11.64 5.30 -0.78
CA PRO A 61 11.57 4.17 0.14
C PRO A 61 11.35 2.84 -0.56
N ALA A 62 10.63 2.85 -1.68
CA ALA A 62 10.49 1.69 -2.55
C ALA A 62 11.55 1.75 -3.64
N GLY A 63 12.22 0.65 -3.90
CA GLY A 63 13.25 0.58 -4.94
C GLY A 63 14.00 -0.74 -4.89
N GLY A 64 14.16 -1.37 -6.04
CA GLY A 64 14.84 -2.66 -6.15
C GLY A 64 14.22 -3.74 -5.28
N ALA A 65 15.05 -4.49 -4.58
CA ALA A 65 14.62 -5.62 -3.75
C ALA A 65 14.15 -5.23 -2.33
N ASN A 66 13.96 -3.94 -2.04
CA ASN A 66 13.69 -3.47 -0.68
C ASN A 66 12.23 -3.65 -0.24
N THR A 67 11.31 -3.84 -1.20
CA THR A 67 9.89 -4.05 -0.90
C THR A 67 9.50 -5.51 -1.11
N GLU A 68 8.93 -6.10 -0.09
CA GLU A 68 8.38 -7.44 -0.11
C GLU A 68 6.86 -7.36 0.04
N THR A 69 6.12 -7.97 -0.89
CA THR A 69 4.68 -8.14 -0.77
C THR A 69 4.41 -9.41 0.03
N THR A 70 3.93 -9.26 1.26
CA THR A 70 3.67 -10.40 2.14
C THR A 70 2.26 -10.97 1.99
N MET A 71 1.32 -10.16 1.55
CA MET A 71 -0.06 -10.60 1.33
C MET A 71 -0.78 -9.69 0.35
N MET A 72 -1.59 -10.29 -0.51
CA MET A 72 -2.52 -9.60 -1.39
C MET A 72 -3.92 -10.20 -1.25
N LEU A 73 -4.92 -9.36 -0.99
CA LEU A 73 -6.33 -9.73 -0.85
C LEU A 73 -7.15 -8.99 -1.90
N GLY A 74 -7.72 -9.69 -2.86
CA GLY A 74 -8.41 -9.04 -3.97
C GLY A 74 -9.71 -9.67 -4.42
N ASP A 75 -9.84 -10.97 -4.32
CA ASP A 75 -10.93 -11.71 -4.96
C ASP A 75 -11.99 -12.24 -3.97
N GLU A 76 -11.78 -12.00 -2.68
CA GLU A 76 -12.65 -12.49 -1.63
C GLU A 76 -13.32 -11.32 -0.91
N GLU A 77 -14.65 -11.35 -0.84
CA GLU A 77 -15.38 -10.44 0.04
C GLU A 77 -15.19 -10.87 1.48
N ARG A 78 -14.44 -10.06 2.22
CA ARG A 78 -14.29 -10.23 3.66
C ARG A 78 -14.81 -9.02 4.40
N TRP A 79 -15.69 -9.27 5.35
CA TRP A 79 -16.25 -8.25 6.22
C TRP A 79 -15.84 -8.51 7.65
N VAL A 80 -15.31 -7.51 8.30
CA VAL A 80 -15.11 -7.51 9.75
C VAL A 80 -16.09 -6.52 10.34
N VAL A 81 -17.07 -7.04 11.08
CA VAL A 81 -18.09 -6.21 11.74
C VAL A 81 -17.82 -6.18 13.23
N THR A 82 -17.53 -5.01 13.76
CA THR A 82 -17.40 -4.77 15.19
C THR A 82 -18.27 -3.58 15.57
N PRO A 83 -19.10 -3.67 16.59
CA PRO A 83 -19.96 -2.55 17.00
C PRO A 83 -19.17 -1.27 17.24
N GLY A 84 -19.66 -0.15 16.68
CA GLY A 84 -19.03 1.15 16.81
C GLY A 84 -17.91 1.48 15.83
N TYR A 85 -17.60 0.58 14.90
CA TYR A 85 -16.58 0.81 13.87
C TYR A 85 -17.17 0.86 12.46
N THR A 86 -16.55 1.66 11.60
CA THR A 86 -16.87 1.65 10.17
C THR A 86 -16.25 0.42 9.54
N VAL A 87 -17.05 -0.34 8.81
CA VAL A 87 -16.58 -1.51 8.08
C VAL A 87 -16.40 -1.14 6.61
N LEU A 88 -15.21 -1.42 6.08
CA LEU A 88 -14.91 -1.32 4.66
C LEU A 88 -14.67 -2.73 4.12
N PRO A 89 -15.21 -3.08 2.94
CA PRO A 89 -14.82 -4.32 2.29
C PRO A 89 -13.33 -4.22 1.91
N LEU A 90 -12.54 -5.19 2.35
CA LEU A 90 -11.10 -5.23 2.09
C LEU A 90 -10.78 -5.80 0.71
N ALA A 91 -11.74 -6.46 0.07
CA ALA A 91 -11.58 -7.07 -1.24
C ALA A 91 -12.89 -7.03 -2.01
N GLY A 92 -12.80 -7.13 -3.31
CA GLY A 92 -13.92 -7.12 -4.25
C GLY A 92 -13.40 -6.99 -5.68
N PRO A 93 -14.28 -6.97 -6.71
CA PRO A 93 -13.86 -6.88 -8.12
C PRO A 93 -13.01 -5.65 -8.41
N ASP A 94 -13.32 -4.53 -7.74
CA ASP A 94 -12.67 -3.22 -7.94
C ASP A 94 -11.87 -2.78 -6.72
N ARG A 95 -11.55 -3.69 -5.81
CA ARG A 95 -10.81 -3.39 -4.58
C ARG A 95 -9.71 -4.40 -4.35
N TYR A 96 -8.64 -3.91 -3.75
CA TYR A 96 -7.49 -4.72 -3.46
C TYR A 96 -6.79 -4.24 -2.19
N THR A 97 -6.33 -5.18 -1.38
CA THR A 97 -5.51 -4.86 -0.21
C THR A 97 -4.15 -5.51 -0.38
N ALA A 98 -3.11 -4.73 -0.33
CA ALA A 98 -1.73 -5.21 -0.33
C ALA A 98 -1.11 -4.98 1.05
N VAL A 99 -0.43 -6.00 1.54
CA VAL A 99 0.37 -5.94 2.77
C VAL A 99 1.83 -6.07 2.35
N LEU A 100 2.61 -5.04 2.66
CA LEU A 100 3.98 -4.89 2.21
C LEU A 100 4.92 -4.79 3.41
N ARG A 101 6.14 -5.27 3.25
CA ARG A 101 7.24 -5.04 4.16
C ARG A 101 8.35 -4.35 3.38
N THR A 102 8.77 -3.18 3.82
CA THR A 102 9.72 -2.33 3.11
C THR A 102 10.82 -1.86 4.03
N ARG A 103 12.06 -1.90 3.55
CA ARG A 103 13.19 -1.25 4.22
C ARG A 103 13.38 0.15 3.64
N TYR A 104 13.42 1.13 4.52
CA TYR A 104 13.64 2.53 4.16
C TYR A 104 15.14 2.89 4.12
N PRO A 105 15.50 4.04 3.51
CA PRO A 105 16.91 4.45 3.38
C PRO A 105 17.68 4.60 4.69
N ASP A 106 16.98 4.80 5.82
CA ASP A 106 17.56 4.86 7.16
C ASP A 106 17.70 3.48 7.83
N ASP A 107 17.56 2.40 7.05
CA ASP A 107 17.54 1.00 7.50
C ASP A 107 16.34 0.60 8.36
N SER A 108 15.41 1.49 8.63
CA SER A 108 14.18 1.11 9.32
C SER A 108 13.29 0.23 8.44
N VAL A 109 12.63 -0.73 9.08
CA VAL A 109 11.69 -1.65 8.41
C VAL A 109 10.27 -1.25 8.78
N TRP A 110 9.41 -1.19 7.77
CA TRP A 110 8.02 -0.78 7.92
C TRP A 110 7.08 -1.81 7.32
N HIS A 111 5.96 -1.99 7.98
CA HIS A 111 4.82 -2.73 7.46
C HIS A 111 3.81 -1.74 6.91
N ILE A 112 3.39 -1.95 5.68
CA ILE A 112 2.49 -1.05 4.97
C ILE A 112 1.26 -1.84 4.56
N ILE A 113 0.09 -1.30 4.87
CA ILE A 113 -1.19 -1.82 4.39
C ILE A 113 -1.81 -0.76 3.50
N THR A 114 -2.04 -1.10 2.24
CA THR A 114 -2.72 -0.21 1.30
C THR A 114 -3.99 -0.86 0.77
N ILE A 115 -5.10 -0.14 0.91
CA ILE A 115 -6.40 -0.51 0.37
C ILE A 115 -6.60 0.31 -0.90
N VAL A 116 -6.79 -0.36 -2.01
CA VAL A 116 -6.86 0.25 -3.34
C VAL A 116 -8.24 0.03 -3.94
N GLU A 117 -8.81 1.09 -4.49
CA GLU A 117 -10.06 1.06 -5.23
C GLU A 117 -9.77 1.42 -6.69
N LEU A 118 -10.27 0.60 -7.59
CA LEU A 118 -10.13 0.80 -9.03
C LEU A 118 -11.36 1.47 -9.62
N LEU A 119 -11.15 2.27 -10.65
CA LEU A 119 -12.18 2.80 -11.54
C LEU A 119 -11.68 2.63 -12.98
N ASP A 120 -12.48 2.00 -13.81
CA ASP A 120 -12.14 1.71 -15.21
C ASP A 120 -10.80 0.95 -15.39
N GLY A 121 -10.47 0.08 -14.44
CA GLY A 121 -9.22 -0.70 -14.47
C GLY A 121 -7.96 0.09 -14.10
N LEU A 122 -8.12 1.29 -13.54
CA LEU A 122 -7.02 2.14 -13.05
C LEU A 122 -7.18 2.39 -11.54
N ILE A 123 -6.08 2.62 -10.87
CA ILE A 123 -6.08 2.94 -9.44
C ILE A 123 -6.67 4.35 -9.26
N HIS A 124 -7.84 4.42 -8.66
CA HIS A 124 -8.58 5.66 -8.47
C HIS A 124 -8.41 6.22 -7.05
N ARG A 125 -8.38 5.35 -6.05
CA ARG A 125 -8.19 5.74 -4.65
C ARG A 125 -7.28 4.75 -3.95
N SER A 126 -6.41 5.25 -3.08
CA SER A 126 -5.66 4.43 -2.15
C SER A 126 -5.76 4.97 -0.72
N THR A 127 -5.85 4.06 0.24
CA THR A 127 -5.80 4.38 1.67
C THR A 127 -4.66 3.57 2.27
N THR A 128 -3.64 4.25 2.78
CA THR A 128 -2.41 3.60 3.21
C THR A 128 -2.13 3.84 4.68
N TYR A 129 -1.85 2.76 5.39
CA TYR A 129 -1.41 2.76 6.79
C TYR A 129 0.03 2.29 6.89
N PHE A 130 0.80 2.92 7.77
CA PHE A 130 2.21 2.60 7.99
C PHE A 130 2.42 2.21 9.45
N GLY A 131 3.21 1.16 9.67
CA GLY A 131 3.62 0.73 11.00
C GLY A 131 5.09 0.35 11.00
N PRO A 132 5.93 0.97 11.85
CA PRO A 132 7.31 0.54 11.96
C PRO A 132 7.40 -0.84 12.60
N GLU A 133 8.36 -1.65 12.17
CA GLU A 133 8.74 -2.85 12.89
C GLU A 133 9.38 -2.46 14.24
N PHE A 134 9.04 -3.15 15.30
CA PHE A 134 9.54 -2.84 16.64
C PHE A 134 9.89 -4.12 17.40
N GLU A 135 10.73 -3.98 18.41
CA GLU A 135 11.11 -5.10 19.26
C GLU A 135 9.93 -5.60 20.10
N ARG A 136 9.86 -6.92 20.26
CA ARG A 136 8.85 -7.54 21.13
C ARG A 136 8.99 -7.02 22.55
N PRO A 137 7.91 -6.47 23.15
CA PRO A 137 7.94 -6.08 24.56
C PRO A 137 8.29 -7.26 25.47
N GLU A 138 9.10 -6.99 26.48
CA GLU A 138 9.63 -8.03 27.38
C GLU A 138 8.52 -8.86 28.05
N TRP A 139 7.41 -8.21 28.44
CA TRP A 139 6.31 -8.89 29.10
C TRP A 139 5.65 -9.99 28.25
N ARG A 140 5.79 -9.91 26.90
CA ARG A 140 5.28 -10.94 25.98
C ARG A 140 6.28 -12.07 25.70
N ALA A 141 7.54 -11.94 26.11
CA ALA A 141 8.61 -12.84 25.68
C ALA A 141 8.37 -14.32 26.04
N GLY A 142 7.70 -14.57 27.16
CA GLY A 142 7.35 -15.94 27.58
C GLY A 142 6.04 -16.48 26.98
N LEU A 143 5.30 -15.65 26.23
CA LEU A 143 3.97 -15.97 25.71
C LEU A 143 3.94 -16.08 24.18
N THR A 144 4.98 -15.61 23.51
CA THR A 144 5.09 -15.55 22.04
C THR A 144 6.44 -16.05 21.58
N GLU A 145 6.51 -16.51 20.34
CA GLU A 145 7.76 -16.83 19.66
C GLU A 145 8.03 -15.82 18.54
N LEU A 146 9.30 -15.61 18.23
CA LEU A 146 9.72 -14.79 17.09
C LEU A 146 9.75 -15.63 15.81
N TYR A 147 9.39 -15.03 14.66
CA TYR A 147 9.43 -15.66 13.34
C TYR A 147 10.11 -14.77 12.30
#